data_68e6daa2495eeb449ca1b05f5aeee899
#
_entry.id   68e6daa2495eeb449ca1b05f5aeee899
#
_cell.length_a   1.000
_cell.length_b   1.000
_cell.length_c   1.000
_cell.angle_alpha   90.00
_cell.angle_beta   90.00
_cell.angle_gamma   90.00
#
_symmetry.space_group_name_H-M   'P 1'
#
loop_
_entity.id
_entity.type
_entity.pdbx_description
1 polymer ?
#
loop_
_entity_poly.entity_id
_entity_poly.type
_entity_poly.pdbx_seq_one_letter_code
_entity_poly.pdbx_strand_id
1 'polypeptide(L)'
;MIIGGTACDITMQGTVVRPRATHDIDMIVIVENMTPAFAKRFWTFVSEAGYRPEKRTQNEGETAKYELYRFVDGKPEYPEMIELLSRHPDVLGEPKNLVIEPLPIDGKISSLSAIIMDDDFYRFTINHSKLTDGVRHADSAALICLKTRAYLNLLQDKAEGKHVNSKDIKKHRSDVLKNVVIITDESVSAPPSIVECVKEFVKSIRADWGALASPLAKALDQDEEFVGALLEQLDDLFITEL
;
A
#
# COMPACT_ATOMS: atom_id res chain seq x y z
N MET A 1 -8.72 -1.23 7.86
CA MET A 1 -8.21 0.04 7.31
C MET A 1 -7.76 -0.20 5.88
N ILE A 2 -8.22 0.61 4.95
CA ILE A 2 -7.85 0.50 3.53
C ILE A 2 -6.49 1.18 3.30
N ILE A 3 -5.63 0.55 2.50
CA ILE A 3 -4.35 1.07 2.01
C ILE A 3 -4.31 0.97 0.48
N GLY A 4 -3.14 1.13 -0.12
CA GLY A 4 -2.92 0.83 -1.53
C GLY A 4 -3.58 1.78 -2.52
N GLY A 5 -4.05 1.23 -3.62
CA GLY A 5 -4.65 2.00 -4.73
C GLY A 5 -6.00 2.62 -4.36
N THR A 6 -6.84 1.85 -3.69
CA THR A 6 -8.17 2.30 -3.24
C THR A 6 -8.07 3.42 -2.21
N ALA A 7 -7.09 3.40 -1.29
CA ALA A 7 -6.85 4.52 -0.39
C ALA A 7 -6.40 5.78 -1.14
N CYS A 8 -5.58 5.66 -2.19
CA CYS A 8 -5.25 6.78 -3.06
C CYS A 8 -6.50 7.38 -3.73
N ASP A 9 -7.41 6.52 -4.21
CA ASP A 9 -8.67 6.97 -4.82
C ASP A 9 -9.51 7.78 -3.84
N ILE A 10 -9.73 7.25 -2.63
CA ILE A 10 -10.48 7.95 -1.58
C ILE A 10 -9.81 9.28 -1.22
N THR A 11 -8.49 9.30 -1.06
CA THR A 11 -7.75 10.51 -0.63
C THR A 11 -7.75 11.61 -1.68
N MET A 12 -7.80 11.24 -2.97
CA MET A 12 -7.81 12.16 -4.10
C MET A 12 -9.21 12.63 -4.51
N GLN A 13 -10.28 12.07 -3.96
CA GLN A 13 -11.65 12.50 -4.23
C GLN A 13 -11.83 13.98 -3.90
N GLY A 14 -12.45 14.71 -4.83
CA GLY A 14 -12.68 16.15 -4.67
C GLY A 14 -11.45 17.04 -4.83
N THR A 15 -10.27 16.47 -5.14
CA THR A 15 -9.06 17.23 -5.44
C THR A 15 -8.88 17.43 -6.95
N VAL A 16 -7.86 18.23 -7.33
CA VAL A 16 -7.48 18.45 -8.74
C VAL A 16 -6.75 17.24 -9.34
N VAL A 17 -6.25 16.33 -8.50
CA VAL A 17 -5.49 15.16 -8.92
C VAL A 17 -6.45 14.01 -9.23
N ARG A 18 -6.28 13.39 -10.39
CA ARG A 18 -7.05 12.21 -10.76
C ARG A 18 -6.32 10.95 -10.30
N PRO A 19 -6.94 10.11 -9.46
CA PRO A 19 -6.40 8.80 -9.13
C PRO A 19 -6.37 7.93 -10.40
N ARG A 20 -5.55 6.89 -10.38
CA ARG A 20 -5.64 5.84 -11.39
C ARG A 20 -6.78 4.87 -11.03
N ALA A 21 -7.37 4.25 -12.04
CA ALA A 21 -8.31 3.16 -11.79
C ALA A 21 -7.64 2.02 -11.00
N THR A 22 -8.34 1.49 -10.01
CA THR A 22 -7.95 0.30 -9.25
C THR A 22 -9.15 -0.66 -9.18
N HIS A 23 -8.87 -1.95 -9.24
CA HIS A 23 -9.87 -3.01 -9.18
C HIS A 23 -9.76 -3.81 -7.87
N ASP A 24 -8.69 -3.57 -7.13
CA ASP A 24 -8.31 -4.33 -5.94
C ASP A 24 -8.43 -3.46 -4.70
N ILE A 25 -8.78 -4.10 -3.58
CA ILE A 25 -8.77 -3.46 -2.27
C ILE A 25 -7.70 -4.13 -1.40
N ASP A 26 -6.69 -3.34 -1.02
CA ASP A 26 -5.68 -3.73 -0.03
C ASP A 26 -6.11 -3.25 1.36
N MET A 27 -6.14 -4.13 2.35
CA MET A 27 -6.55 -3.79 3.71
C MET A 27 -5.57 -4.29 4.78
N ILE A 28 -5.42 -3.51 5.84
CA ILE A 28 -4.77 -3.93 7.08
C ILE A 28 -5.85 -4.22 8.11
N VAL A 29 -5.76 -5.39 8.76
CA VAL A 29 -6.56 -5.70 9.95
C VAL A 29 -5.89 -5.06 11.17
N ILE A 30 -6.56 -4.10 11.78
CA ILE A 30 -6.13 -3.51 13.04
C ILE A 30 -6.67 -4.40 14.16
N VAL A 31 -5.79 -5.25 14.69
CA VAL A 31 -6.15 -6.33 15.62
C VAL A 31 -6.75 -5.81 16.91
N GLU A 32 -6.26 -4.68 17.40
CA GLU A 32 -6.74 -4.02 18.60
C GLU A 32 -8.22 -3.63 18.53
N ASN A 33 -8.74 -3.51 17.33
CA ASN A 33 -10.15 -3.16 17.05
C ASN A 33 -10.98 -4.37 16.55
N MET A 34 -10.39 -5.57 16.52
CA MET A 34 -11.08 -6.75 16.06
C MET A 34 -12.12 -7.22 17.06
N THR A 35 -13.33 -7.43 16.57
CA THR A 35 -14.43 -8.02 17.34
C THR A 35 -14.95 -9.28 16.64
N PRO A 36 -15.50 -10.25 17.40
CA PRO A 36 -16.17 -11.42 16.80
C PRO A 36 -17.28 -11.01 15.82
N ALA A 37 -17.93 -9.86 16.06
CA ALA A 37 -18.95 -9.32 15.17
C ALA A 37 -18.38 -8.87 13.83
N PHE A 38 -17.17 -8.29 13.82
CA PHE A 38 -16.49 -7.93 12.58
C PHE A 38 -16.14 -9.19 11.78
N ALA A 39 -15.48 -10.17 12.40
CA ALA A 39 -15.10 -11.41 11.74
C ALA A 39 -16.32 -12.09 11.11
N LYS A 40 -17.43 -12.22 11.86
CA LYS A 40 -18.68 -12.78 11.34
C LYS A 40 -19.21 -12.02 10.12
N ARG A 41 -19.25 -10.69 10.16
CA ARG A 41 -19.71 -9.85 9.05
C ARG A 41 -18.81 -9.97 7.83
N PHE A 42 -17.49 -9.99 8.06
CA PHE A 42 -16.51 -10.14 6.99
C PHE A 42 -16.70 -11.49 6.25
N TRP A 43 -16.84 -12.58 6.97
CA TRP A 43 -17.08 -13.88 6.36
C TRP A 43 -18.43 -13.98 5.65
N THR A 44 -19.47 -13.37 6.18
CA THR A 44 -20.75 -13.24 5.49
C THR A 44 -20.58 -12.49 4.17
N PHE A 45 -19.87 -11.36 4.20
CA PHE A 45 -19.57 -10.58 2.99
C PHE A 45 -18.78 -11.39 1.96
N VAL A 46 -17.70 -12.07 2.35
CA VAL A 46 -16.90 -12.93 1.44
C VAL A 46 -17.78 -13.96 0.75
N SER A 47 -18.68 -14.61 1.52
CA SER A 47 -19.61 -15.60 1.00
C SER A 47 -20.66 -15.00 0.05
N GLU A 48 -21.31 -13.90 0.43
CA GLU A 48 -22.35 -13.23 -0.37
C GLU A 48 -21.79 -12.65 -1.65
N ALA A 49 -20.61 -12.05 -1.60
CA ALA A 49 -19.89 -11.52 -2.75
C ALA A 49 -19.30 -12.61 -3.66
N GLY A 50 -19.31 -13.87 -3.23
CA GLY A 50 -18.87 -15.01 -4.02
C GLY A 50 -17.35 -15.14 -4.15
N TYR A 51 -16.58 -14.47 -3.32
CA TYR A 51 -15.14 -14.56 -3.35
C TYR A 51 -14.63 -15.96 -3.06
N ARG A 52 -13.54 -16.31 -3.72
CA ARG A 52 -12.78 -17.54 -3.47
C ARG A 52 -11.44 -17.20 -2.82
N PRO A 53 -11.04 -17.89 -1.75
CA PRO A 53 -9.69 -17.74 -1.21
C PRO A 53 -8.66 -18.28 -2.21
N GLU A 54 -7.60 -17.52 -2.45
CA GLU A 54 -6.49 -18.00 -3.26
C GLU A 54 -5.65 -18.96 -2.42
N LYS A 55 -5.55 -20.23 -2.88
CA LYS A 55 -4.70 -21.24 -2.23
C LYS A 55 -3.30 -21.18 -2.79
N ARG A 56 -2.29 -21.03 -1.95
CA ARG A 56 -0.91 -21.35 -2.30
C ARG A 56 -0.43 -22.56 -1.51
N THR A 57 0.34 -23.42 -2.15
CA THR A 57 1.00 -24.57 -1.53
C THR A 57 2.02 -24.08 -0.52
N GLN A 58 1.84 -24.44 0.75
CA GLN A 58 2.80 -24.15 1.82
C GLN A 58 4.01 -25.08 1.69
N ASN A 59 5.21 -24.53 2.00
CA ASN A 59 6.35 -25.36 2.40
C ASN A 59 6.17 -25.73 3.86
N GLU A 60 6.19 -27.03 4.16
CA GLU A 60 6.09 -27.56 5.53
C GLU A 60 7.22 -27.00 6.40
N GLY A 61 6.89 -26.38 7.53
CA GLY A 61 7.81 -26.19 8.64
C GLY A 61 8.00 -24.79 9.21
N GLU A 62 7.42 -23.70 8.67
CA GLU A 62 7.56 -22.36 9.25
C GLU A 62 6.28 -21.91 9.97
N THR A 63 6.44 -21.55 11.25
CA THR A 63 5.39 -20.86 12.01
C THR A 63 5.26 -19.44 11.46
N ALA A 64 4.20 -19.19 10.71
CA ALA A 64 3.92 -17.85 10.15
C ALA A 64 3.72 -16.85 11.29
N LYS A 65 4.52 -15.78 11.33
CA LYS A 65 4.33 -14.64 12.23
C LYS A 65 3.22 -13.70 11.78
N TYR A 66 2.74 -13.85 10.55
CA TYR A 66 1.82 -12.92 9.87
C TYR A 66 0.93 -13.69 8.91
N GLU A 67 -0.27 -13.18 8.67
CA GLU A 67 -1.21 -13.79 7.73
C GLU A 67 -1.63 -12.79 6.65
N LEU A 68 -1.53 -13.22 5.40
CA LEU A 68 -2.11 -12.52 4.26
C LEU A 68 -3.22 -13.41 3.68
N TYR A 69 -4.42 -12.87 3.65
CA TYR A 69 -5.57 -13.50 3.00
C TYR A 69 -5.83 -12.79 1.68
N ARG A 70 -5.94 -13.55 0.61
CA ARG A 70 -6.34 -13.04 -0.69
C ARG A 70 -7.63 -13.71 -1.14
N PHE A 71 -8.59 -12.89 -1.50
CA PHE A 71 -9.91 -13.29 -1.97
C PHE A 71 -10.08 -12.78 -3.40
N VAL A 72 -10.31 -13.69 -4.36
CA VAL A 72 -10.39 -13.41 -5.79
C VAL A 72 -11.73 -13.84 -6.36
N ASP A 73 -12.00 -13.43 -7.62
CA ASP A 73 -13.18 -13.82 -8.38
C ASP A 73 -14.50 -13.41 -7.72
N GLY A 74 -14.55 -12.24 -7.08
CA GLY A 74 -15.82 -11.66 -6.63
C GLY A 74 -16.79 -11.46 -7.79
N LYS A 75 -18.10 -11.42 -7.48
CA LYS A 75 -19.13 -11.08 -8.46
C LYS A 75 -18.85 -9.71 -9.09
N PRO A 76 -19.34 -9.42 -10.32
CA PRO A 76 -19.00 -8.21 -11.07
C PRO A 76 -19.26 -6.88 -10.36
N GLU A 77 -20.19 -6.85 -9.41
CA GLU A 77 -20.52 -5.67 -8.59
C GLU A 77 -19.57 -5.42 -7.42
N TYR A 78 -18.61 -6.31 -7.20
CA TYR A 78 -17.60 -6.22 -6.13
C TYR A 78 -16.19 -6.06 -6.71
N PRO A 79 -15.21 -5.63 -5.92
CA PRO A 79 -13.81 -5.59 -6.33
C PRO A 79 -13.34 -6.95 -6.85
N GLU A 80 -12.44 -6.94 -7.84
CA GLU A 80 -11.90 -8.19 -8.41
C GLU A 80 -11.13 -9.00 -7.37
N MET A 81 -10.42 -8.30 -6.48
CA MET A 81 -9.60 -8.91 -5.44
C MET A 81 -9.64 -8.10 -4.15
N ILE A 82 -9.58 -8.81 -3.03
CA ILE A 82 -9.36 -8.23 -1.71
C ILE A 82 -8.14 -8.89 -1.09
N GLU A 83 -7.16 -8.08 -0.70
CA GLU A 83 -6.04 -8.50 0.13
C GLU A 83 -6.25 -8.01 1.56
N LEU A 84 -6.12 -8.91 2.50
CA LEU A 84 -6.28 -8.63 3.92
C LEU A 84 -5.03 -9.08 4.67
N LEU A 85 -4.25 -8.13 5.15
CA LEU A 85 -3.05 -8.38 5.92
C LEU A 85 -3.33 -8.30 7.42
N SER A 86 -2.91 -9.32 8.16
CA SER A 86 -2.89 -9.34 9.61
C SER A 86 -1.48 -9.60 10.14
N ARG A 87 -1.05 -8.82 11.13
CA ARG A 87 0.21 -9.06 11.85
C ARG A 87 0.10 -10.14 12.94
N HIS A 88 -1.08 -10.64 13.18
CA HIS A 88 -1.34 -11.71 14.14
C HIS A 88 -2.04 -12.86 13.44
N PRO A 89 -1.52 -14.09 13.58
CA PRO A 89 -2.18 -15.26 13.03
C PRO A 89 -3.54 -15.51 13.71
N ASP A 90 -4.43 -16.19 13.01
CA ASP A 90 -5.76 -16.64 13.49
C ASP A 90 -6.74 -15.53 13.92
N VAL A 91 -6.47 -14.27 13.56
CA VAL A 91 -7.30 -13.13 13.98
C VAL A 91 -8.73 -13.20 13.47
N LEU A 92 -8.92 -13.70 12.26
CA LEU A 92 -10.25 -13.79 11.65
C LEU A 92 -11.04 -15.02 12.07
N GLY A 93 -10.39 -16.03 12.64
CA GLY A 93 -10.99 -17.33 12.89
C GLY A 93 -11.51 -17.99 11.60
N GLU A 94 -11.51 -19.30 11.53
CA GLU A 94 -12.07 -20.01 10.39
C GLU A 94 -13.57 -20.27 10.57
N PRO A 95 -14.42 -19.96 9.58
CA PRO A 95 -15.78 -20.47 9.58
C PRO A 95 -15.73 -22.01 9.46
N LYS A 96 -16.57 -22.71 10.21
CA LYS A 96 -16.58 -24.19 10.37
C LYS A 96 -16.54 -25.03 9.07
N ASN A 97 -16.71 -24.40 7.89
CA ASN A 97 -16.76 -25.07 6.60
C ASN A 97 -15.80 -24.46 5.55
N LEU A 98 -14.91 -23.57 5.93
CA LEU A 98 -13.97 -22.93 5.02
C LEU A 98 -12.57 -23.05 5.64
N VAL A 99 -11.77 -23.95 5.10
CA VAL A 99 -10.34 -23.99 5.43
C VAL A 99 -9.65 -22.95 4.57
N ILE A 100 -9.21 -21.85 5.19
CA ILE A 100 -8.44 -20.80 4.54
C ILE A 100 -7.00 -20.96 5.03
N GLU A 101 -6.14 -21.35 4.12
CA GLU A 101 -4.72 -21.38 4.39
C GLU A 101 -4.14 -19.98 4.13
N PRO A 102 -3.51 -19.34 5.14
CA PRO A 102 -2.83 -18.07 4.92
C PRO A 102 -1.74 -18.23 3.87
N LEU A 103 -1.59 -17.20 3.03
CA LEU A 103 -0.52 -17.20 2.04
C LEU A 103 0.83 -17.05 2.76
N PRO A 104 1.82 -17.93 2.47
CA PRO A 104 3.15 -17.76 3.02
C PRO A 104 3.74 -16.44 2.53
N ILE A 105 4.21 -15.62 3.46
CA ILE A 105 4.91 -14.38 3.19
C ILE A 105 6.36 -14.73 2.86
N ASP A 106 6.59 -15.33 1.72
CA ASP A 106 7.91 -15.37 1.10
C ASP A 106 8.03 -14.14 0.19
N GLY A 107 9.21 -13.60 -0.03
CA GLY A 107 9.48 -12.34 -0.73
C GLY A 107 8.88 -12.17 -2.13
N LYS A 108 7.84 -12.92 -2.48
CA LYS A 108 7.06 -12.87 -3.72
C LYS A 108 5.67 -12.25 -3.54
N ILE A 109 5.30 -11.89 -2.31
CA ILE A 109 4.02 -11.27 -2.02
C ILE A 109 4.13 -9.78 -2.27
N SER A 110 2.99 -9.16 -2.61
CA SER A 110 2.91 -7.74 -2.97
C SER A 110 3.82 -6.90 -2.07
N SER A 111 4.56 -6.01 -2.65
CA SER A 111 5.52 -5.16 -1.94
C SER A 111 4.88 -4.43 -0.73
N LEU A 112 3.58 -4.15 -0.77
CA LEU A 112 2.86 -3.51 0.34
C LEU A 112 2.72 -4.41 1.56
N SER A 113 2.42 -5.70 1.38
CA SER A 113 2.29 -6.64 2.50
C SER A 113 3.62 -6.81 3.24
N ALA A 114 4.73 -6.93 2.51
CA ALA A 114 6.06 -7.01 3.11
C ALA A 114 6.45 -5.73 3.87
N ILE A 115 6.07 -4.55 3.37
CA ILE A 115 6.36 -3.26 3.99
C ILE A 115 5.65 -3.11 5.35
N ILE A 116 4.38 -3.51 5.42
CA ILE A 116 3.57 -3.43 6.65
C ILE A 116 4.09 -4.36 7.76
N MET A 117 4.99 -5.28 7.45
CA MET A 117 5.63 -6.13 8.46
C MET A 117 6.71 -5.41 9.26
N ASP A 118 7.27 -4.34 8.73
CA ASP A 118 8.17 -3.44 9.45
C ASP A 118 7.36 -2.63 10.47
N ASP A 119 7.85 -2.56 11.72
CA ASP A 119 7.15 -1.92 12.82
C ASP A 119 6.98 -0.41 12.63
N ASP A 120 7.99 0.26 12.09
CA ASP A 120 7.95 1.71 11.86
C ASP A 120 6.90 2.03 10.80
N PHE A 121 6.93 1.31 9.66
CA PHE A 121 5.94 1.50 8.59
C PHE A 121 4.53 1.15 9.02
N TYR A 122 4.34 0.09 9.80
CA TYR A 122 3.03 -0.28 10.33
C TYR A 122 2.46 0.81 11.24
N ARG A 123 3.22 1.17 12.30
CA ARG A 123 2.78 2.17 13.29
C ARG A 123 2.52 3.52 12.63
N PHE A 124 3.44 3.96 11.77
CA PHE A 124 3.27 5.18 11.02
C PHE A 124 2.00 5.15 10.17
N THR A 125 1.76 4.06 9.44
CA THR A 125 0.56 3.91 8.60
C THR A 125 -0.74 3.93 9.42
N ILE A 126 -0.78 3.29 10.59
CA ILE A 126 -1.95 3.32 11.49
C ILE A 126 -2.20 4.72 12.03
N ASN A 127 -1.14 5.42 12.46
CA ASN A 127 -1.24 6.77 13.01
C ASN A 127 -1.65 7.79 11.93
N HIS A 128 -1.18 7.62 10.71
CA HIS A 128 -1.52 8.42 9.54
C HIS A 128 -2.71 7.83 8.77
N SER A 129 -3.88 7.82 9.43
CA SER A 129 -5.12 7.35 8.84
C SER A 129 -6.27 8.32 9.07
N LYS A 130 -7.19 8.38 8.12
CA LYS A 130 -8.40 9.22 8.15
C LYS A 130 -9.66 8.36 8.09
N LEU A 131 -10.75 8.93 8.55
CA LEU A 131 -12.09 8.34 8.43
C LEU A 131 -12.91 9.20 7.46
N THR A 132 -13.25 8.65 6.30
CA THR A 132 -14.08 9.31 5.29
C THR A 132 -15.31 8.45 5.03
N ASP A 133 -16.50 9.00 5.21
CA ASP A 133 -17.78 8.30 5.03
C ASP A 133 -17.86 6.94 5.78
N GLY A 134 -17.30 6.89 6.99
CA GLY A 134 -17.27 5.69 7.81
C GLY A 134 -16.17 4.68 7.43
N VAL A 135 -15.35 4.95 6.42
CA VAL A 135 -14.27 4.09 5.96
C VAL A 135 -12.92 4.62 6.45
N ARG A 136 -12.20 3.82 7.24
CA ARG A 136 -10.83 4.15 7.66
C ARG A 136 -9.86 3.80 6.55
N HIS A 137 -9.05 4.76 6.13
CA HIS A 137 -8.04 4.59 5.08
C HIS A 137 -6.74 5.33 5.44
N ALA A 138 -5.63 4.94 4.80
CA ALA A 138 -4.36 5.66 4.89
C ALA A 138 -4.51 7.07 4.31
N ASP A 139 -3.91 8.07 4.96
CA ASP A 139 -3.81 9.43 4.44
C ASP A 139 -2.64 9.61 3.45
N SER A 140 -2.45 10.83 2.94
CA SER A 140 -1.39 11.12 1.95
C SER A 140 0.01 10.82 2.50
N ALA A 141 0.30 11.11 3.78
CA ALA A 141 1.61 10.85 4.37
C ALA A 141 1.91 9.34 4.43
N ALA A 142 0.96 8.53 4.92
CA ALA A 142 1.10 7.08 4.93
C ALA A 142 1.23 6.50 3.52
N LEU A 143 0.44 7.01 2.56
CA LEU A 143 0.50 6.56 1.17
C LEU A 143 1.84 6.90 0.50
N ILE A 144 2.40 8.08 0.74
CA ILE A 144 3.75 8.45 0.29
C ILE A 144 4.75 7.41 0.80
N CYS A 145 4.78 7.14 2.12
CA CYS A 145 5.70 6.18 2.71
C CYS A 145 5.59 4.79 2.11
N LEU A 146 4.37 4.23 2.06
CA LEU A 146 4.13 2.89 1.55
C LEU A 146 4.51 2.76 0.05
N LYS A 147 4.15 3.75 -0.76
CA LYS A 147 4.43 3.73 -2.21
C LYS A 147 5.90 3.96 -2.50
N THR A 148 6.58 4.79 -1.71
CA THR A 148 8.03 5.02 -1.79
C THR A 148 8.79 3.72 -1.51
N ARG A 149 8.47 3.04 -0.42
CA ARG A 149 9.10 1.76 -0.08
C ARG A 149 8.83 0.69 -1.12
N ALA A 150 7.58 0.60 -1.61
CA ALA A 150 7.20 -0.33 -2.68
C ALA A 150 8.00 -0.09 -3.96
N TYR A 151 8.19 1.17 -4.35
CA TYR A 151 9.00 1.54 -5.50
C TYR A 151 10.46 1.09 -5.34
N LEU A 152 11.08 1.38 -4.19
CA LEU A 152 12.47 1.02 -3.92
C LEU A 152 12.67 -0.49 -3.88
N ASN A 153 11.76 -1.24 -3.25
CA ASN A 153 11.81 -2.69 -3.23
C ASN A 153 11.75 -3.28 -4.65
N LEU A 154 10.88 -2.75 -5.52
CA LEU A 154 10.80 -3.20 -6.92
C LEU A 154 12.07 -2.87 -7.72
N LEU A 155 12.72 -1.73 -7.45
CA LEU A 155 14.01 -1.41 -8.07
C LEU A 155 15.10 -2.38 -7.62
N GLN A 156 15.14 -2.70 -6.32
CA GLN A 156 16.07 -3.67 -5.78
C GLN A 156 15.84 -5.06 -6.38
N ASP A 157 14.61 -5.55 -6.41
CA ASP A 157 14.24 -6.84 -7.00
C ASP A 157 14.68 -6.91 -8.48
N LYS A 158 14.48 -5.81 -9.22
CA LYS A 158 14.93 -5.71 -10.60
C LYS A 158 16.45 -5.76 -10.73
N ALA A 159 17.18 -5.08 -9.84
CA ALA A 159 18.64 -5.09 -9.82
C ALA A 159 19.21 -6.48 -9.47
N GLU A 160 18.49 -7.23 -8.63
CA GLU A 160 18.80 -8.62 -8.28
C GLU A 160 18.43 -9.64 -9.40
N GLY A 161 17.90 -9.17 -10.53
CA GLY A 161 17.51 -10.02 -11.66
C GLY A 161 16.16 -10.73 -11.49
N LYS A 162 15.37 -10.37 -10.50
CA LYS A 162 14.01 -10.91 -10.32
C LYS A 162 13.07 -10.35 -11.41
N HIS A 163 12.05 -11.11 -11.73
CA HIS A 163 11.02 -10.64 -12.67
C HIS A 163 10.16 -9.57 -12.02
N VAL A 164 10.26 -8.32 -12.50
CA VAL A 164 9.49 -7.17 -12.04
C VAL A 164 8.73 -6.55 -13.20
N ASN A 165 7.42 -6.33 -12.99
CA ASN A 165 6.60 -5.63 -13.97
C ASN A 165 6.93 -4.12 -13.93
N SER A 166 7.44 -3.59 -15.02
CA SER A 166 7.81 -2.17 -15.14
C SER A 166 6.61 -1.21 -14.96
N LYS A 167 5.38 -1.69 -15.17
CA LYS A 167 4.16 -0.91 -14.91
C LYS A 167 3.98 -0.65 -13.41
N ASP A 168 4.35 -1.61 -12.54
CA ASP A 168 4.22 -1.45 -11.10
C ASP A 168 5.23 -0.43 -10.55
N ILE A 169 6.47 -0.42 -11.08
CA ILE A 169 7.44 0.63 -10.75
C ILE A 169 6.90 2.01 -11.11
N LYS A 170 6.36 2.18 -12.32
CA LYS A 170 5.77 3.44 -12.79
C LYS A 170 4.57 3.86 -11.94
N LYS A 171 3.71 2.90 -11.59
CA LYS A 171 2.52 3.09 -10.77
C LYS A 171 2.89 3.68 -9.40
N HIS A 172 3.78 3.01 -8.65
CA HIS A 172 4.15 3.47 -7.31
C HIS A 172 4.80 4.85 -7.34
N ARG A 173 5.71 5.08 -8.27
CA ARG A 173 6.38 6.36 -8.44
C ARG A 173 5.40 7.52 -8.72
N SER A 174 4.45 7.32 -9.61
CA SER A 174 3.42 8.33 -9.91
C SER A 174 2.47 8.54 -8.74
N ASP A 175 2.09 7.46 -8.02
CA ASP A 175 1.23 7.55 -6.85
C ASP A 175 1.88 8.37 -5.72
N VAL A 176 3.22 8.26 -5.50
CA VAL A 176 3.97 9.10 -4.55
C VAL A 176 3.76 10.57 -4.89
N LEU A 177 4.13 10.98 -6.10
CA LEU A 177 4.08 12.40 -6.49
C LEU A 177 2.64 12.95 -6.48
N LYS A 178 1.65 12.16 -6.88
CA LYS A 178 0.24 12.54 -6.76
C LYS A 178 -0.18 12.83 -5.32
N ASN A 179 0.29 12.04 -4.35
CA ASN A 179 0.02 12.30 -2.94
C ASN A 179 0.77 13.54 -2.43
N VAL A 180 1.97 13.85 -2.95
CA VAL A 180 2.68 15.10 -2.64
C VAL A 180 1.91 16.33 -3.13
N VAL A 181 1.26 16.27 -4.29
CA VAL A 181 0.42 17.39 -4.80
C VAL A 181 -0.72 17.74 -3.85
N ILE A 182 -1.29 16.75 -3.16
CA ILE A 182 -2.51 16.93 -2.35
C ILE A 182 -2.24 17.00 -0.85
N ILE A 183 -1.02 16.73 -0.39
CA ILE A 183 -0.69 16.83 1.03
C ILE A 183 -0.68 18.30 1.47
N THR A 184 -1.30 18.58 2.61
CA THR A 184 -1.44 19.93 3.15
C THR A 184 -0.54 20.18 4.37
N ASP A 185 0.12 19.14 4.85
CA ASP A 185 1.03 19.22 5.99
C ASP A 185 2.31 19.96 5.56
N GLU A 186 2.77 20.91 6.36
CA GLU A 186 4.04 21.62 6.14
C GLU A 186 5.25 20.73 6.46
N SER A 187 5.10 19.83 7.42
CA SER A 187 6.08 18.80 7.76
C SER A 187 5.41 17.58 8.38
N VAL A 188 6.02 16.43 8.21
CA VAL A 188 5.57 15.13 8.71
C VAL A 188 6.67 14.53 9.55
N SER A 189 6.44 14.40 10.87
CA SER A 189 7.38 13.74 11.79
C SER A 189 7.30 12.22 11.58
N ALA A 190 8.44 11.59 11.36
CA ALA A 190 8.49 10.15 11.05
C ALA A 190 9.75 9.47 11.61
N PRO A 191 9.71 8.15 11.86
CA PRO A 191 10.90 7.38 12.20
C PRO A 191 12.04 7.56 11.19
N PRO A 192 13.32 7.50 11.62
CA PRO A 192 14.48 7.64 10.75
C PRO A 192 14.43 6.72 9.51
N SER A 193 13.98 5.49 9.67
CA SER A 193 13.83 4.49 8.59
C SER A 193 12.90 4.97 7.46
N ILE A 194 11.85 5.70 7.80
CA ILE A 194 10.90 6.29 6.85
C ILE A 194 11.50 7.51 6.17
N VAL A 195 12.12 8.41 6.94
CA VAL A 195 12.77 9.61 6.40
C VAL A 195 13.87 9.22 5.41
N GLU A 196 14.72 8.26 5.76
CA GLU A 196 15.75 7.74 4.87
C GLU A 196 15.16 7.13 3.59
N CYS A 197 14.09 6.36 3.73
CA CYS A 197 13.39 5.76 2.59
C CYS A 197 12.88 6.83 1.61
N VAL A 198 12.27 7.92 2.11
CA VAL A 198 11.79 9.02 1.27
C VAL A 198 12.94 9.74 0.59
N LYS A 199 14.04 10.02 1.29
CA LYS A 199 15.25 10.65 0.70
C LYS A 199 15.88 9.76 -0.37
N GLU A 200 15.92 8.45 -0.15
CA GLU A 200 16.43 7.51 -1.16
C GLU A 200 15.55 7.50 -2.42
N PHE A 201 14.23 7.59 -2.28
CA PHE A 201 13.34 7.75 -3.41
C PHE A 201 13.65 9.00 -4.21
N VAL A 202 13.73 10.18 -3.55
CA VAL A 202 14.06 11.45 -4.21
C VAL A 202 15.41 11.36 -4.93
N LYS A 203 16.41 10.81 -4.26
CA LYS A 203 17.75 10.58 -4.84
C LYS A 203 17.67 9.68 -6.07
N SER A 204 16.90 8.59 -6.04
CA SER A 204 16.76 7.66 -7.16
C SER A 204 16.12 8.32 -8.37
N ILE A 205 15.09 9.17 -8.18
CA ILE A 205 14.46 9.91 -9.26
C ILE A 205 15.42 10.95 -9.86
N ARG A 206 16.14 11.70 -9.01
CA ARG A 206 17.13 12.69 -9.45
C ARG A 206 18.28 12.05 -10.23
N ALA A 207 18.73 10.86 -9.83
CA ALA A 207 19.81 10.14 -10.53
C ALA A 207 19.47 9.75 -11.97
N ASP A 208 18.19 9.52 -12.25
CA ASP A 208 17.70 9.13 -13.59
C ASP A 208 16.79 10.21 -14.21
N TRP A 209 17.01 11.48 -13.82
CA TRP A 209 16.17 12.62 -14.19
C TRP A 209 15.94 12.73 -15.69
N GLY A 210 16.98 12.59 -16.50
CA GLY A 210 16.87 12.71 -17.96
C GLY A 210 15.91 11.71 -18.60
N ALA A 211 15.73 10.52 -17.98
CA ALA A 211 14.78 9.50 -18.45
C ALA A 211 13.40 9.62 -17.79
N LEU A 212 13.33 10.25 -16.61
CA LEU A 212 12.12 10.23 -15.79
C LEU A 212 11.31 11.51 -15.79
N ALA A 213 11.93 12.68 -16.03
CA ALA A 213 11.27 13.98 -15.94
C ALA A 213 10.02 14.07 -16.83
N SER A 214 10.19 13.86 -18.13
CA SER A 214 9.07 13.95 -19.09
C SER A 214 7.97 12.90 -18.86
N PRO A 215 8.26 11.60 -18.61
CA PRO A 215 7.23 10.64 -18.22
C PRO A 215 6.46 10.99 -16.93
N LEU A 216 7.12 11.59 -15.93
CA LEU A 216 6.47 12.03 -14.70
C LEU A 216 5.60 13.27 -14.92
N ALA A 217 6.11 14.26 -15.63
CA ALA A 217 5.36 15.46 -16.04
C ALA A 217 4.06 15.07 -16.74
N LYS A 218 4.16 14.16 -17.71
CA LYS A 218 2.98 13.62 -18.41
C LYS A 218 2.02 12.87 -17.48
N ALA A 219 2.52 12.09 -16.52
CA ALA A 219 1.68 11.34 -15.59
C ALA A 219 0.91 12.22 -14.60
N LEU A 220 1.40 13.44 -14.36
CA LEU A 220 0.80 14.44 -13.49
C LEU A 220 -0.01 15.50 -14.26
N ASP A 221 0.03 15.48 -15.60
CA ASP A 221 -0.51 16.53 -16.48
C ASP A 221 0.09 17.91 -16.16
N GLN A 222 1.41 17.94 -15.98
CA GLN A 222 2.21 19.10 -15.59
C GLN A 222 3.50 19.16 -16.41
N ASP A 223 4.34 20.18 -16.17
CA ASP A 223 5.68 20.29 -16.76
C ASP A 223 6.77 19.68 -15.86
N GLU A 224 8.00 19.65 -16.38
CA GLU A 224 9.14 19.07 -15.67
C GLU A 224 9.60 19.94 -14.49
N GLU A 225 9.42 21.27 -14.56
CA GLU A 225 9.75 22.20 -13.49
C GLU A 225 8.85 21.94 -12.27
N PHE A 226 7.56 21.75 -12.50
CA PHE A 226 6.61 21.35 -11.44
C PHE A 226 7.02 20.04 -10.76
N VAL A 227 7.42 19.03 -11.54
CA VAL A 227 7.90 17.76 -10.97
C VAL A 227 9.16 17.97 -10.13
N GLY A 228 10.08 18.84 -10.58
CA GLY A 228 11.27 19.23 -9.83
C GLY A 228 10.91 19.84 -8.47
N ALA A 229 9.98 20.80 -8.45
CA ALA A 229 9.49 21.43 -7.23
C ALA A 229 8.81 20.43 -6.26
N LEU A 230 8.05 19.47 -6.78
CA LEU A 230 7.47 18.40 -5.94
C LEU A 230 8.54 17.52 -5.30
N LEU A 231 9.65 17.25 -5.99
CA LEU A 231 10.75 16.49 -5.39
C LEU A 231 11.49 17.28 -4.31
N GLU A 232 11.60 18.59 -4.46
CA GLU A 232 12.14 19.46 -3.41
C GLU A 232 11.21 19.48 -2.19
N GLN A 233 9.91 19.70 -2.42
CA GLN A 233 8.91 19.62 -1.36
C GLN A 233 8.96 18.28 -0.62
N LEU A 234 9.05 17.17 -1.34
CA LEU A 234 9.09 15.82 -0.74
C LEU A 234 10.35 15.60 0.09
N ASP A 235 11.50 16.13 -0.35
CA ASP A 235 12.80 16.00 0.34
C ASP A 235 12.77 16.69 1.71
N ASP A 236 12.04 17.81 1.83
CA ASP A 236 11.90 18.61 3.04
C ASP A 236 10.70 18.22 3.93
N LEU A 237 9.70 17.54 3.34
CA LEU A 237 8.43 17.24 4.00
C LEU A 237 8.58 16.32 5.21
N PHE A 238 9.43 15.28 5.12
CA PHE A 238 9.59 14.29 6.17
C PHE A 238 10.79 14.62 7.06
N ILE A 239 10.51 14.82 8.35
CA ILE A 239 11.50 15.14 9.38
C ILE A 239 11.59 14.01 10.40
N THR A 240 12.79 13.76 10.93
CA THR A 240 13.00 12.73 11.95
C THR A 240 12.34 13.11 13.28
N GLU A 241 11.60 12.18 13.86
CA GLU A 241 11.09 12.27 15.23
C GLU A 241 12.26 12.47 16.21
N LEU A 242 12.08 13.40 17.17
CA LEU A 242 13.06 13.68 18.22
C LEU A 242 12.96 12.69 19.38
#